data_c4c6b387aa5798f4f4331adcd6f0df18
#
_entry.id   c4c6b387aa5798f4f4331adcd6f0df18
#
_cell.length_a   1.000
_cell.length_b   1.000
_cell.length_c   1.000
_cell.angle_alpha   90.00
_cell.angle_beta   90.00
_cell.angle_gamma   90.00
#
_symmetry.space_group_name_H-M   'P 1'
#
loop_
_entity.id
_entity.type
_entity.pdbx_description
1 polymer ?
#
loop_
_entity_poly.entity_id
_entity_poly.type
_entity_poly.pdbx_seq_one_letter_code
_entity_poly.pdbx_strand_id
1 'polypeptide(L)'
;MRLSPLAEVKEKFGSRDELIKIVKGEIERPEGMSDDAFESKVRTISNRKLLKLHAAHEDVTKRFGSKEGLVDAIMAILSNGKKIDKVYQAKLMTRREAQLLDLHRNLEKKSK
;
A
#
# COMPACT_ATOMS: atom_id res chain seq x y z
N MET A 1 24.01 7.58 -7.54
CA MET A 1 23.56 6.84 -8.73
C MET A 1 22.36 5.96 -8.38
N ARG A 2 21.30 6.07 -9.16
CA ARG A 2 20.12 5.24 -8.93
C ARG A 2 20.32 3.86 -9.53
N LEU A 3 20.03 2.84 -8.75
CA LEU A 3 20.05 1.47 -9.24
C LEU A 3 18.86 1.25 -10.18
N SER A 4 19.04 0.36 -11.16
CA SER A 4 17.90 -0.09 -11.97
C SER A 4 16.95 -0.87 -11.06
N PRO A 5 15.64 -0.98 -11.42
CA PRO A 5 14.70 -1.76 -10.59
C PRO A 5 15.17 -3.18 -10.31
N LEU A 6 15.75 -3.85 -11.30
CA LEU A 6 16.26 -5.21 -11.12
C LEU A 6 17.46 -5.24 -10.16
N ALA A 7 18.40 -4.31 -10.29
CA ALA A 7 19.57 -4.23 -9.40
C ALA A 7 19.13 -3.93 -7.96
N GLU A 8 18.14 -3.04 -7.78
CA GLU A 8 17.62 -2.71 -6.46
C GLU A 8 16.96 -3.92 -5.81
N VAL A 9 16.18 -4.69 -6.57
CA VAL A 9 15.56 -5.92 -6.08
C VAL A 9 16.63 -6.91 -5.61
N LYS A 10 17.68 -7.12 -6.39
CA LYS A 10 18.75 -8.04 -6.04
C LYS A 10 19.50 -7.59 -4.80
N GLU A 11 19.77 -6.30 -4.70
CA GLU A 11 20.54 -5.76 -3.56
C GLU A 11 19.74 -5.79 -2.25
N LYS A 12 18.47 -5.39 -2.29
CA LYS A 12 17.65 -5.29 -1.08
C LYS A 12 16.98 -6.58 -0.67
N PHE A 13 16.62 -7.43 -1.62
CA PHE A 13 15.80 -8.61 -1.35
C PHE A 13 16.48 -9.92 -1.75
N GLY A 14 17.59 -9.85 -2.46
CA GLY A 14 18.33 -11.02 -2.92
C GLY A 14 17.85 -11.53 -4.28
N SER A 15 16.55 -11.58 -4.51
CA SER A 15 15.98 -12.01 -5.80
C SER A 15 14.57 -11.47 -5.96
N ARG A 16 14.10 -11.50 -7.21
CA ARG A 16 12.72 -11.12 -7.51
C ARG A 16 11.71 -12.02 -6.78
N ASP A 17 12.00 -13.32 -6.70
CA ASP A 17 11.10 -14.27 -6.02
C ASP A 17 10.90 -13.92 -4.55
N GLU A 18 11.97 -13.49 -3.88
CA GLU A 18 11.87 -13.04 -2.49
C GLU A 18 10.98 -11.80 -2.36
N LEU A 19 11.16 -10.83 -3.26
CA LEU A 19 10.32 -9.63 -3.27
C LEU A 19 8.85 -9.99 -3.54
N ILE A 20 8.59 -10.92 -4.46
CA ILE A 20 7.24 -11.38 -4.76
C ILE A 20 6.58 -11.97 -3.51
N LYS A 21 7.30 -12.81 -2.77
CA LYS A 21 6.79 -13.39 -1.53
C LYS A 21 6.45 -12.32 -0.49
N ILE A 22 7.31 -11.32 -0.35
CA ILE A 22 7.10 -10.22 0.59
C ILE A 22 5.86 -9.42 0.20
N VAL A 23 5.78 -8.99 -1.06
CA VAL A 23 4.64 -8.20 -1.56
C VAL A 23 3.34 -8.99 -1.47
N LYS A 24 3.38 -10.29 -1.79
CA LYS A 24 2.20 -11.17 -1.69
C LYS A 24 1.62 -11.17 -0.28
N GLY A 25 2.49 -11.14 0.73
CA GLY A 25 2.05 -11.07 2.12
C GLY A 25 1.56 -9.70 2.56
N GLU A 26 1.96 -8.64 1.85
CA GLU A 26 1.62 -7.26 2.20
C GLU A 26 0.31 -6.77 1.58
N ILE A 27 -0.02 -7.24 0.37
CA ILE A 27 -1.23 -6.81 -0.33
C ILE A 27 -2.36 -7.81 -0.11
N GLU A 28 -3.58 -7.32 -0.10
CA GLU A 28 -4.75 -8.15 0.11
C GLU A 28 -5.08 -8.96 -1.14
N ARG A 29 -5.38 -10.24 -0.95
CA ARG A 29 -5.86 -11.08 -2.04
C ARG A 29 -7.30 -10.71 -2.37
N PRO A 30 -7.61 -10.44 -3.66
CA PRO A 30 -8.98 -10.15 -4.05
C PRO A 30 -9.92 -11.31 -3.68
N GLU A 31 -11.13 -10.97 -3.28
CA GLU A 31 -12.15 -11.94 -2.91
C GLU A 31 -12.47 -12.83 -4.11
N GLY A 32 -12.55 -14.14 -3.87
CA GLY A 32 -12.84 -15.10 -4.93
C GLY A 32 -11.62 -15.57 -5.72
N MET A 33 -10.45 -15.01 -5.47
CA MET A 33 -9.22 -15.40 -6.15
C MET A 33 -8.47 -16.46 -5.33
N SER A 34 -8.04 -17.55 -5.97
CA SER A 34 -7.25 -18.59 -5.30
C SER A 34 -5.82 -18.09 -5.05
N ASP A 35 -5.09 -18.75 -4.13
CA ASP A 35 -3.70 -18.43 -3.86
C ASP A 35 -2.84 -18.53 -5.12
N ASP A 36 -3.05 -19.59 -5.92
CA ASP A 36 -2.27 -19.81 -7.14
C ASP A 36 -2.51 -18.69 -8.16
N ALA A 37 -3.77 -18.31 -8.35
CA ALA A 37 -4.12 -17.22 -9.26
C ALA A 37 -3.55 -15.89 -8.77
N PHE A 38 -3.60 -15.65 -7.47
CA PHE A 38 -3.05 -14.43 -6.87
C PHE A 38 -1.53 -14.38 -7.04
N GLU A 39 -0.84 -15.49 -6.77
CA GLU A 39 0.61 -15.57 -6.97
C GLU A 39 0.99 -15.32 -8.43
N SER A 40 0.26 -15.93 -9.37
CA SER A 40 0.49 -15.70 -10.79
C SER A 40 0.33 -14.23 -11.16
N LYS A 41 -0.69 -13.58 -10.61
CA LYS A 41 -0.94 -12.15 -10.84
C LYS A 41 0.20 -11.29 -10.29
N VAL A 42 0.67 -11.59 -9.07
CA VAL A 42 1.78 -10.85 -8.46
C VAL A 42 3.07 -11.02 -9.27
N ARG A 43 3.30 -12.22 -9.80
CA ARG A 43 4.48 -12.49 -10.63
C ARG A 43 4.52 -11.69 -11.92
N THR A 44 3.37 -11.24 -12.43
CA THR A 44 3.31 -10.42 -13.65
C THR A 44 3.57 -8.94 -13.39
N ILE A 45 3.62 -8.54 -12.13
CA ILE A 45 3.87 -7.15 -11.75
C ILE A 45 5.35 -6.81 -12.01
N SER A 46 5.61 -5.65 -12.61
CA SER A 46 6.99 -5.22 -12.88
C SER A 46 7.77 -4.98 -11.59
N ASN A 47 9.10 -5.11 -11.66
CA ASN A 47 9.98 -4.88 -10.51
C ASN A 47 9.76 -3.48 -9.92
N ARG A 48 9.63 -2.47 -10.79
CA ARG A 48 9.39 -1.08 -10.35
C ARG A 48 8.10 -1.00 -9.52
N LYS A 49 7.03 -1.63 -9.99
CA LYS A 49 5.75 -1.60 -9.29
C LYS A 49 5.80 -2.40 -7.99
N LEU A 50 6.48 -3.54 -7.98
CA LEU A 50 6.67 -4.32 -6.76
C LEU A 50 7.41 -3.50 -5.70
N LEU A 51 8.46 -2.80 -6.09
CA LEU A 51 9.21 -1.93 -5.19
C LEU A 51 8.34 -0.81 -4.64
N LYS A 52 7.49 -0.21 -5.48
CA LYS A 52 6.55 0.84 -5.05
C LYS A 52 5.53 0.32 -4.05
N LEU A 53 4.99 -0.87 -4.30
CA LEU A 53 4.01 -1.49 -3.39
C LEU A 53 4.64 -1.76 -2.03
N HIS A 54 5.84 -2.31 -2.02
CA HIS A 54 6.57 -2.58 -0.79
C HIS A 54 6.90 -1.28 -0.04
N ALA A 55 7.37 -0.28 -0.75
CA ALA A 55 7.70 1.02 -0.15
C ALA A 55 6.46 1.68 0.46
N ALA A 56 5.32 1.59 -0.22
CA ALA A 56 4.05 2.13 0.29
C ALA A 56 3.65 1.41 1.59
N HIS A 57 3.76 0.09 1.62
CA HIS A 57 3.43 -0.69 2.82
C HIS A 57 4.35 -0.33 3.98
N GLU A 58 5.66 -0.22 3.73
CA GLU A 58 6.61 0.19 4.77
C GLU A 58 6.30 1.58 5.31
N ASP A 59 5.97 2.52 4.42
CA ASP A 59 5.63 3.89 4.81
C ASP A 59 4.38 3.90 5.70
N VAL A 60 3.35 3.15 5.33
CA VAL A 60 2.15 3.01 6.15
C VAL A 60 2.49 2.45 7.53
N THR A 61 3.30 1.39 7.57
CA THR A 61 3.69 0.75 8.82
C THR A 61 4.49 1.69 9.71
N LYS A 62 5.42 2.44 9.15
CA LYS A 62 6.27 3.36 9.93
C LYS A 62 5.53 4.59 10.41
N ARG A 63 4.65 5.16 9.57
CA ARG A 63 3.97 6.43 9.87
C ARG A 63 2.66 6.24 10.62
N PHE A 64 1.94 5.17 10.34
CA PHE A 64 0.58 4.97 10.86
C PHE A 64 0.41 3.66 11.61
N GLY A 65 1.39 2.79 11.59
CA GLY A 65 1.35 1.49 12.24
C GLY A 65 0.63 0.42 11.44
N SER A 66 -0.41 0.78 10.70
CA SER A 66 -1.20 -0.14 9.90
C SER A 66 -2.07 0.62 8.91
N LYS A 67 -2.68 -0.13 7.99
CA LYS A 67 -3.64 0.46 7.04
C LYS A 67 -4.80 1.13 7.78
N GLU A 68 -5.27 0.53 8.86
CA GLU A 68 -6.34 1.11 9.68
C GLU A 68 -5.92 2.46 10.24
N GLY A 69 -4.69 2.56 10.74
CA GLY A 69 -4.15 3.82 11.23
C GLY A 69 -4.11 4.90 10.16
N LEU A 70 -3.76 4.52 8.91
CA LEU A 70 -3.78 5.44 7.78
C LEU A 70 -5.20 5.90 7.46
N VAL A 71 -6.16 4.99 7.44
CA VAL A 71 -7.57 5.32 7.20
C VAL A 71 -8.09 6.26 8.30
N ASP A 72 -7.75 5.98 9.56
CA ASP A 72 -8.14 6.85 10.67
C ASP A 72 -7.56 8.26 10.52
N ALA A 73 -6.32 8.37 10.08
CA ALA A 73 -5.69 9.68 9.85
C ALA A 73 -6.41 10.44 8.74
N ILE A 74 -6.78 9.75 7.65
CA ILE A 74 -7.55 10.35 6.56
C ILE A 74 -8.91 10.83 7.06
N MET A 75 -9.60 9.99 7.83
CA MET A 75 -10.92 10.33 8.37
C MET A 75 -10.84 11.53 9.31
N ALA A 76 -9.78 11.63 10.11
CA ALA A 76 -9.58 12.76 11.01
C ALA A 76 -9.46 14.08 10.23
N ILE A 77 -8.77 14.07 9.10
CA ILE A 77 -8.64 15.26 8.24
C ILE A 77 -9.98 15.60 7.61
N LEU A 78 -10.68 14.60 7.05
CA LEU A 78 -11.95 14.81 6.36
C LEU A 78 -13.07 15.24 7.31
N SER A 79 -13.12 14.66 8.50
CA SER A 79 -14.17 14.97 9.47
C SER A 79 -13.97 16.33 10.12
N ASN A 80 -12.72 16.77 10.24
CA ASN A 80 -12.37 18.06 10.84
C ASN A 80 -13.11 18.31 12.17
N GLY A 81 -13.12 17.29 13.03
CA GLY A 81 -13.80 17.35 14.34
C GLY A 81 -15.28 16.99 14.30
N LYS A 82 -15.82 16.69 13.14
CA LYS A 82 -17.21 16.24 12.98
C LYS A 82 -17.31 14.73 13.14
N LYS A 83 -18.55 14.25 13.21
CA LYS A 83 -18.82 12.82 13.33
C LYS A 83 -18.25 12.02 12.15
N ILE A 84 -17.55 10.93 12.45
CA ILE A 84 -16.96 10.08 11.43
C ILE A 84 -18.04 9.27 10.69
N ASP A 85 -17.97 9.29 9.36
CA ASP A 85 -18.86 8.49 8.51
C ASP A 85 -18.28 7.08 8.37
N LYS A 86 -18.88 6.12 9.05
CA LYS A 86 -18.43 4.73 9.05
C LYS A 86 -18.53 4.08 7.67
N VAL A 87 -19.51 4.48 6.87
CA VAL A 87 -19.66 3.97 5.50
C VAL A 87 -18.48 4.38 4.65
N TYR A 88 -18.08 5.64 4.74
CA TYR A 88 -16.93 6.15 4.01
C TYR A 88 -15.63 5.49 4.49
N GLN A 89 -15.49 5.29 5.80
CA GLN A 89 -14.35 4.61 6.38
C GLN A 89 -14.22 3.18 5.81
N ALA A 90 -15.34 2.45 5.72
CA ALA A 90 -15.35 1.11 5.14
C ALA A 90 -14.91 1.12 3.68
N LYS A 91 -15.34 2.13 2.91
CA LYS A 91 -14.91 2.28 1.53
C LYS A 91 -13.41 2.52 1.41
N LEU A 92 -12.85 3.33 2.29
CA LEU A 92 -11.40 3.59 2.30
C LEU A 92 -10.62 2.32 2.61
N MET A 93 -11.13 1.47 3.50
CA MET A 93 -10.47 0.21 3.85
C MET A 93 -10.35 -0.74 2.65
N THR A 94 -11.18 -0.59 1.62
CA THR A 94 -11.10 -1.41 0.42
C THR A 94 -10.07 -0.91 -0.58
N ARG A 95 -9.53 0.28 -0.38
CA ARG A 95 -8.54 0.87 -1.28
C ARG A 95 -7.14 0.37 -0.97
N ARG A 96 -6.26 0.46 -1.96
CA ARG A 96 -4.86 0.06 -1.79
C ARG A 96 -4.10 1.09 -0.95
N GLU A 97 -3.09 0.63 -0.23
CA GLU A 97 -2.27 1.49 0.63
C GLU A 97 -1.67 2.67 -0.14
N ALA A 98 -1.18 2.42 -1.37
CA ALA A 98 -0.60 3.49 -2.19
C ALA A 98 -1.62 4.59 -2.50
N GLN A 99 -2.87 4.20 -2.80
CA GLN A 99 -3.95 5.16 -3.06
C GLN A 99 -4.30 5.96 -1.80
N LEU A 100 -4.31 5.29 -0.65
CA LEU A 100 -4.60 5.95 0.62
C LEU A 100 -3.50 6.94 1.00
N LEU A 101 -2.25 6.60 0.74
CA LEU A 101 -1.12 7.51 0.99
C LEU A 101 -1.22 8.76 0.12
N ASP A 102 -1.57 8.61 -1.15
CA ASP A 102 -1.76 9.74 -2.06
C ASP A 102 -2.92 10.63 -1.60
N LEU A 103 -4.02 10.01 -1.21
CA LEU A 103 -5.18 10.73 -0.69
C LEU A 103 -4.82 11.51 0.58
N HIS A 104 -4.13 10.88 1.51
CA HIS A 104 -3.69 11.52 2.74
C HIS A 104 -2.79 12.73 2.44
N ARG A 105 -1.84 12.57 1.51
CA ARG A 105 -0.93 13.65 1.12
C ARG A 105 -1.69 14.84 0.53
N ASN A 106 -2.66 14.56 -0.36
CA ASN A 106 -3.46 15.61 -0.98
C ASN A 106 -4.31 16.36 0.04
N LEU A 107 -4.92 15.62 0.97
CA LEU A 107 -5.75 16.22 2.03
C LEU A 107 -4.90 17.05 2.99
N GLU A 108 -3.70 16.56 3.31
CA GLU A 108 -2.77 17.28 4.17
C GLU A 108 -2.37 18.62 3.56
N LYS A 109 -2.11 18.65 2.25
CA LYS A 109 -1.81 19.90 1.53
C LYS A 109 -2.97 20.88 1.55
N LYS A 110 -4.19 20.38 1.40
CA LYS A 110 -5.38 21.24 1.39
C LYS A 110 -5.71 21.82 2.77
N SER A 111 -5.33 21.10 3.83
CA SER A 111 -5.64 21.52 5.20
C SER A 111 -4.66 22.54 5.76
N LYS A 112 -3.55 22.78 5.07
CA LYS A 112 -2.55 23.77 5.49
C LYS A 112 -2.85 25.17 4.96
#